data_05e974e6613c464111494c58742d3dda
#
_entry.id   05e974e6613c464111494c58742d3dda
#
_cell.length_a   1.000
_cell.length_b   1.000
_cell.length_c   1.000
_cell.angle_alpha   90.00
_cell.angle_beta   90.00
_cell.angle_gamma   90.00
#
_symmetry.space_group_name_H-M   'P 1'
#
loop_
_entity.id
_entity.type
_entity.pdbx_description
1 polymer ?
#
loop_
_entity_poly.entity_id
_entity_poly.type
_entity_poly.pdbx_seq_one_letter_code
_entity_poly.pdbx_strand_id
1 'polypeptide(L)' 'MARQTRQRILDAALLMFNAQGEPNVTTNHIADELEISPGNLYYHFRNKDDIIEQLFQRYEERMDTALA' A
#
# COMPACT_ATOMS: atom_id res chain seq x y z
N MET A 1 -0.78 1.94 -16.80
CA MET A 1 0.66 2.07 -16.69
C MET A 1 1.17 1.23 -15.55
N ALA A 2 2.32 0.57 -15.74
CA ALA A 2 2.85 -0.36 -14.74
C ALA A 2 3.10 0.32 -13.39
N ARG A 3 3.64 1.54 -13.38
CA ARG A 3 3.92 2.26 -12.15
C ARG A 3 2.65 2.56 -11.35
N GLN A 4 1.51 2.59 -12.01
CA GLN A 4 0.26 2.90 -11.35
C GLN A 4 -0.24 1.75 -10.48
N THR A 5 0.12 0.52 -10.82
CA THR A 5 -0.27 -0.63 -10.00
C THR A 5 0.33 -0.51 -8.61
N ARG A 6 1.62 -0.17 -8.52
CA ARG A 6 2.29 0.01 -7.24
C ARG A 6 1.62 1.13 -6.43
N GLN A 7 1.34 2.26 -7.07
CA GLN A 7 0.65 3.39 -6.41
C GLN A 7 -0.75 2.99 -5.96
N ARG A 8 -1.47 2.25 -6.80
CA ARG A 8 -2.82 1.79 -6.46
C ARG A 8 -2.82 0.88 -5.25
N ILE A 9 -1.81 0.00 -5.15
CA ILE A 9 -1.68 -0.88 -3.99
C ILE A 9 -1.48 -0.05 -2.72
N LEU A 10 -0.58 0.92 -2.76
CA LEU A 10 -0.32 1.78 -1.61
C LEU A 10 -1.55 2.60 -1.22
N ASP A 11 -2.24 3.16 -2.19
CA ASP A 11 -3.44 3.96 -1.94
C ASP A 11 -4.55 3.11 -1.32
N ALA A 12 -4.79 1.93 -1.89
CA ALA A 12 -5.82 1.03 -1.38
C ALA A 12 -5.48 0.54 0.03
N ALA A 13 -4.20 0.19 0.25
CA ALA A 13 -3.76 -0.27 1.56
C ALA A 13 -4.00 0.80 2.62
N LEU A 14 -3.64 2.05 2.31
CA LEU A 14 -3.82 3.15 3.26
C LEU A 14 -5.30 3.35 3.60
N LEU A 15 -6.17 3.36 2.59
CA LEU A 15 -7.60 3.51 2.81
C LEU A 15 -8.15 2.37 3.65
N MET A 16 -7.76 1.14 3.36
CA MET A 16 -8.25 -0.03 4.09
C MET A 16 -7.73 -0.05 5.52
N PHE A 17 -6.46 0.30 5.72
CA PHE A 17 -5.89 0.38 7.07
C PHE A 17 -6.63 1.41 7.91
N ASN A 18 -6.96 2.56 7.32
CA ASN A 18 -7.69 3.60 8.04
C ASN A 18 -9.13 3.22 8.33
N ALA A 19 -9.77 2.49 7.40
CA ALA A 19 -11.18 2.13 7.55
C ALA A 19 -11.38 0.94 8.48
N GLN A 20 -10.50 -0.05 8.44
CA GLN A 20 -10.70 -1.34 9.12
C GLN A 20 -9.69 -1.61 10.23
N GLY A 21 -8.62 -0.82 10.29
CA GLY A 21 -7.50 -1.08 11.18
C GLY A 21 -6.48 -2.00 10.53
N GLU A 22 -5.20 -1.64 10.64
CA GLU A 22 -4.13 -2.37 9.97
C GLU A 22 -4.12 -3.86 10.31
N PRO A 23 -4.28 -4.28 11.59
CA PRO A 23 -4.23 -5.71 11.92
C PRO A 23 -5.33 -6.54 11.24
N ASN A 24 -6.41 -5.91 10.81
CA ASN A 24 -7.56 -6.60 10.22
C ASN A 24 -7.49 -6.70 8.70
N VAL A 25 -6.46 -6.12 8.09
CA VAL A 25 -6.30 -6.09 6.63
C VAL A 25 -5.16 -7.00 6.23
N THR A 26 -5.40 -7.88 5.25
CA THR A 26 -4.38 -8.77 4.71
C THR A 26 -4.01 -8.34 3.30
N THR A 27 -2.86 -8.85 2.81
CA THR A 27 -2.47 -8.59 1.42
C THR A 27 -3.49 -9.16 0.44
N ASN A 28 -4.12 -10.29 0.78
CA ASN A 28 -5.17 -10.86 -0.07
C ASN A 28 -6.36 -9.92 -0.17
N HIS A 29 -6.75 -9.29 0.94
CA HIS A 29 -7.85 -8.32 0.93
C HIS A 29 -7.52 -7.16 -0.01
N ILE A 30 -6.30 -6.67 0.04
CA ILE A 30 -5.88 -5.56 -0.81
C ILE A 30 -5.92 -5.97 -2.28
N ALA A 31 -5.40 -7.16 -2.59
CA ALA A 31 -5.40 -7.66 -3.96
C ALA A 31 -6.83 -7.82 -4.49
N ASP A 32 -7.73 -8.37 -3.66
CA ASP A 32 -9.13 -8.53 -4.04
C ASP A 32 -9.78 -7.19 -4.34
N GLU A 33 -9.54 -6.20 -3.51
CA GLU A 33 -10.11 -4.87 -3.69
C GLU A 33 -9.69 -4.26 -5.02
N LEU A 34 -8.46 -4.52 -5.43
CA LEU A 34 -7.92 -3.98 -6.69
C LEU A 34 -8.16 -4.89 -7.87
N GLU A 35 -8.76 -6.06 -7.65
CA GLU A 35 -9.00 -7.05 -8.70
C GLU A 35 -7.71 -7.51 -9.37
N ILE A 36 -6.65 -7.66 -8.58
CA ILE A 36 -5.38 -8.22 -9.05
C ILE A 36 -5.11 -9.51 -8.30
N SER A 37 -4.23 -10.35 -8.86
CA SER A 37 -3.87 -11.60 -8.20
C SER A 37 -2.94 -11.30 -7.01
N PRO A 38 -2.93 -12.17 -5.98
CA PRO A 38 -1.95 -12.04 -4.91
C PRO A 38 -0.52 -12.06 -5.42
N GLY A 39 -0.23 -12.86 -6.44
CA GLY A 39 1.11 -12.89 -7.04
C GLY A 39 1.51 -11.56 -7.64
N ASN A 40 0.57 -10.86 -8.26
CA ASN A 40 0.82 -9.54 -8.80
C ASN A 40 1.18 -8.56 -7.68
N LEU A 41 0.45 -8.62 -6.57
CA LEU A 41 0.76 -7.78 -5.41
C LEU A 41 2.16 -8.09 -4.88
N TYR A 42 2.50 -9.38 -4.72
CA TYR A 42 3.80 -9.78 -4.20
C TYR A 42 4.95 -9.46 -5.14
N TYR A 43 4.67 -9.24 -6.42
CA TYR A 43 5.68 -8.76 -7.34
C TYR A 43 6.17 -7.35 -6.92
N HIS A 44 5.28 -6.54 -6.36
CA HIS A 44 5.61 -5.18 -5.96
C HIS A 44 6.03 -5.06 -4.49
N PHE A 45 5.47 -5.89 -3.62
CA PHE A 45 5.73 -5.82 -2.18
C PHE A 45 5.89 -7.23 -1.62
N ARG A 46 6.93 -7.45 -0.84
CA ARG A 46 7.22 -8.79 -0.32
C ARG A 46 6.20 -9.27 0.69
N ASN A 47 5.67 -8.37 1.50
CA ASN A 47 4.70 -8.71 2.54
C ASN A 47 3.99 -7.43 2.99
N LYS A 48 3.09 -7.57 3.96
CA LYS A 48 2.34 -6.42 4.46
C LYS A 48 3.25 -5.38 5.12
N ASP A 49 4.27 -5.84 5.84
CA ASP A 49 5.21 -4.92 6.50
C ASP A 49 5.94 -4.05 5.49
N ASP A 50 6.25 -4.60 4.32
CA ASP A 50 6.88 -3.84 3.25
C ASP A 50 5.95 -2.72 2.77
N ILE A 51 4.66 -3.01 2.64
CA ILE A 51 3.66 -1.99 2.27
C ILE A 51 3.63 -0.90 3.33
N ILE A 52 3.59 -1.27 4.59
CA ILE A 52 3.55 -0.32 5.70
C ILE A 52 4.78 0.58 5.69
N GLU A 53 5.95 -0.02 5.48
CA GLU A 53 7.19 0.75 5.41
C GLU A 53 7.17 1.76 4.27
N GLN A 54 6.69 1.36 3.10
CA GLN A 54 6.60 2.26 1.96
C GLN A 54 5.61 3.39 2.23
N LEU A 55 4.53 3.14 2.94
CA LEU A 55 3.59 4.18 3.33
C LEU A 55 4.24 5.18 4.28
N PHE A 56 5.04 4.71 5.23
CA PHE A 56 5.79 5.60 6.12
C PHE A 56 6.77 6.47 5.35
N GLN A 57 7.49 5.90 4.40
CA GLN A 57 8.44 6.67 3.59
C GLN A 57 7.73 7.74 2.79
N ARG A 58 6.57 7.40 2.20
CA ARG A 58 5.76 8.36 1.45
C ARG A 58 5.32 9.51 2.35
N TYR A 59 4.91 9.19 3.57
CA TYR A 59 4.47 10.19 4.54
C TYR A 59 5.63 11.12 4.93
N GLU A 60 6.80 10.55 5.21
CA GLU A 60 7.97 11.33 5.58
C GLU A 60 8.40 12.27 4.46
N GLU A 61 8.38 11.81 3.23
CA GLU A 61 8.72 12.64 2.08
C GLU A 61 7.78 13.83 1.96
N ARG A 62 6.49 13.61 2.18
CA ARG A 62 5.50 14.68 2.16
C ARG A 62 5.73 15.68 3.27
N MET A 63 6.08 15.21 4.46
CA MET A 63 6.35 16.08 5.59
C MET A 63 7.58 16.95 5.31
N ASP A 64 8.64 16.36 4.79
CA ASP A 64 9.85 17.10 4.44
C ASP A 64 9.55 18.17 3.41
N THR A 65 8.76 17.84 2.40
CA THR A 65 8.38 18.80 1.37
C THR A 65 7.57 19.94 1.97
N ALA A 66 6.66 19.63 2.88
CA ALA A 66 5.81 20.63 3.51
C ALA A 66 6.62 21.58 4.39
N LEU A 67 7.68 21.09 5.01
CA LEU A 67 8.52 21.89 5.89
C LEU A 67 9.56 22.70 5.11
N ALA A 68 9.88 22.27 3.91
CA ALA A 68 10.83 22.96 3.09
C ALA A 68 10.19 24.18 2.43
#